data_a6a6fa61f025db8a0c83b89bc68c74a3
#
_entry.id   a6a6fa61f025db8a0c83b89bc68c74a3
#
_cell.length_a   1.000
_cell.length_b   1.000
_cell.length_c   1.000
_cell.angle_alpha   90.00
_cell.angle_beta   90.00
_cell.angle_gamma   90.00
#
_symmetry.space_group_name_H-M   'P 1'
#
loop_
_entity.id
_entity.type
_entity.pdbx_description
1 polymer ?
#
loop_
_entity_poly.entity_id
_entity_poly.type
_entity_poly.pdbx_seq_one_letter_code
_entity_poly.pdbx_strand_id
1 'polypeptide(L)'
;MRIAIVDDLDTERTLLKERLVRQLSQRGADAELLEFDSGEAFLAAEKEQRFTAAFLDIYMDGLSGMDAARELRKTDADCLLVFTTTSTDHALEGFQVRAFHYLVKPFSEAELSGLLDEMLAKLPRPEPVLTVKVDGSDIHLRYRDIISAEHFAHIINIRTTAGKTLAMRQSFKAFTEPLKKDPHFFVCGRGTIINMENAADFQAAAFCMTDGSRVYVSQELLKAARQAFMEFLLQRGRVG
;
A
#
# COMPACT_ATOMS: atom_id res chain seq x y z
N MET A 1 -3.92 8.27 -4.48
CA MET A 1 -2.94 9.18 -3.82
C MET A 1 -2.89 10.49 -4.57
N ARG A 2 -2.49 11.60 -3.90
CA ARG A 2 -2.26 12.90 -4.56
C ARG A 2 -0.78 13.21 -4.57
N ILE A 3 -0.29 13.67 -5.71
CA ILE A 3 1.12 14.03 -5.91
C ILE A 3 1.17 15.43 -6.47
N ALA A 4 1.92 16.32 -5.81
CA ALA A 4 2.22 17.64 -6.32
C ALA A 4 3.47 17.62 -7.19
N ILE A 5 3.46 18.41 -8.27
CA ILE A 5 4.61 18.69 -9.12
C ILE A 5 4.79 20.22 -9.11
N VAL A 6 5.91 20.67 -8.57
CA VAL A 6 6.17 22.09 -8.32
C VAL A 6 7.47 22.48 -9.01
N ASP A 7 7.37 23.33 -10.02
CA ASP A 7 8.50 23.79 -10.84
C ASP A 7 8.02 25.05 -11.58
N ASP A 8 8.79 26.11 -11.70
CA ASP A 8 8.41 27.33 -12.40
C ASP A 8 8.43 27.18 -13.92
N LEU A 9 9.14 26.17 -14.45
CA LEU A 9 9.21 25.87 -15.87
C LEU A 9 8.10 24.89 -16.30
N ASP A 10 7.16 25.35 -17.12
CA ASP A 10 6.03 24.55 -17.63
C ASP A 10 6.50 23.28 -18.38
N THR A 11 7.58 23.38 -19.14
CA THR A 11 8.17 22.24 -19.86
C THR A 11 8.64 21.15 -18.92
N GLU A 12 9.25 21.50 -17.80
CA GLU A 12 9.75 20.54 -16.79
C GLU A 12 8.57 19.89 -16.06
N ARG A 13 7.55 20.68 -15.67
CA ARG A 13 6.34 20.14 -15.05
C ARG A 13 5.64 19.13 -15.95
N THR A 14 5.42 19.51 -17.23
CA THR A 14 4.75 18.65 -18.21
C THR A 14 5.53 17.35 -18.42
N LEU A 15 6.84 17.43 -18.64
CA LEU A 15 7.70 16.27 -18.84
C LEU A 15 7.66 15.32 -17.64
N LEU A 16 7.80 15.85 -16.43
CA LEU A 16 7.75 15.03 -15.21
C LEU A 16 6.40 14.38 -15.03
N LYS A 17 5.31 15.12 -15.27
CA LYS A 17 3.94 14.61 -15.20
C LYS A 17 3.72 13.43 -16.15
N GLU A 18 4.12 13.56 -17.42
CA GLU A 18 4.00 12.48 -18.41
C GLU A 18 4.76 11.22 -17.98
N ARG A 19 5.97 11.39 -17.45
CA ARG A 19 6.78 10.29 -16.93
C ARG A 19 6.12 9.63 -15.72
N LEU A 20 5.63 10.40 -14.76
CA LEU A 20 4.92 9.90 -13.59
C LEU A 20 3.63 9.15 -13.97
N VAL A 21 2.80 9.71 -14.86
CA VAL A 21 1.59 9.03 -15.35
C VAL A 21 1.92 7.66 -15.93
N ARG A 22 2.90 7.60 -16.82
CA ARG A 22 3.32 6.36 -17.46
C ARG A 22 3.82 5.33 -16.44
N GLN A 23 4.71 5.74 -15.55
CA GLN A 23 5.34 4.87 -14.55
C GLN A 23 4.34 4.36 -13.50
N LEU A 24 3.43 5.22 -13.04
CA LEU A 24 2.40 4.86 -12.05
C LEU A 24 1.35 3.93 -12.66
N SER A 25 0.93 4.18 -13.91
CA SER A 25 -0.01 3.31 -14.63
C SER A 25 0.55 1.90 -14.81
N GLN A 26 1.84 1.75 -15.13
CA GLN A 26 2.50 0.43 -15.24
C GLN A 26 2.49 -0.35 -13.92
N ARG A 27 2.41 0.34 -12.78
CA ARG A 27 2.34 -0.24 -11.43
C ARG A 27 0.92 -0.43 -10.92
N GLY A 28 -0.10 -0.06 -11.71
CA GLY A 28 -1.50 -0.07 -11.28
C GLY A 28 -1.79 0.87 -10.11
N ALA A 29 -1.00 1.93 -9.97
CA ALA A 29 -1.13 2.89 -8.90
C ALA A 29 -1.97 4.08 -9.35
N ASP A 30 -3.13 4.30 -8.72
CA ASP A 30 -3.98 5.45 -8.96
C ASP A 30 -3.41 6.70 -8.27
N ALA A 31 -3.12 7.74 -9.06
CA ALA A 31 -2.63 9.01 -8.58
C ALA A 31 -3.29 10.19 -9.29
N GLU A 32 -3.69 11.18 -8.52
CA GLU A 32 -4.05 12.51 -8.99
C GLU A 32 -2.78 13.37 -8.97
N LEU A 33 -2.35 13.87 -10.13
CA LEU A 33 -1.17 14.70 -10.29
C LEU A 33 -1.60 16.15 -10.46
N LEU A 34 -1.18 17.02 -9.52
CA LEU A 34 -1.47 18.45 -9.54
C LEU A 34 -0.18 19.23 -9.77
N GLU A 35 -0.24 20.19 -10.68
CA GLU A 35 0.90 21.00 -11.09
C GLU A 35 0.81 22.40 -10.47
N PHE A 36 1.95 22.91 -10.02
CA PHE A 36 2.09 24.24 -9.43
C PHE A 36 3.32 24.91 -10.02
N ASP A 37 3.18 26.16 -10.38
CA ASP A 37 4.24 27.00 -10.96
C ASP A 37 5.07 27.74 -9.91
N SER A 38 4.73 27.58 -8.62
CA SER A 38 5.40 28.27 -7.51
C SER A 38 5.22 27.52 -6.19
N GLY A 39 6.17 27.74 -5.27
CA GLY A 39 6.09 27.22 -3.90
C GLY A 39 4.89 27.76 -3.13
N GLU A 40 4.51 29.02 -3.37
CA GLU A 40 3.37 29.68 -2.75
C GLU A 40 2.04 29.04 -3.17
N ALA A 41 1.86 28.75 -4.46
CA ALA A 41 0.66 28.09 -4.99
C ALA A 41 0.53 26.67 -4.41
N PHE A 42 1.63 25.92 -4.35
CA PHE A 42 1.66 24.61 -3.73
C PHE A 42 1.26 24.65 -2.26
N LEU A 43 1.87 25.55 -1.46
CA LEU A 43 1.56 25.66 -0.03
C LEU A 43 0.13 26.12 0.24
N ALA A 44 -0.45 26.94 -0.63
CA ALA A 44 -1.84 27.32 -0.55
C ALA A 44 -2.77 26.11 -0.76
N ALA A 45 -2.49 25.30 -1.79
CA ALA A 45 -3.26 24.09 -2.07
C ALA A 45 -3.11 23.01 -0.97
N GLU A 46 -1.91 22.88 -0.38
CA GLU A 46 -1.65 21.91 0.70
C GLU A 46 -2.50 22.16 1.95
N LYS A 47 -2.85 23.42 2.24
CA LYS A 47 -3.74 23.76 3.37
C LYS A 47 -5.16 23.26 3.18
N GLU A 48 -5.61 23.18 1.94
CA GLU A 48 -6.96 22.72 1.59
C GLU A 48 -7.03 21.22 1.39
N GLN A 49 -5.96 20.63 0.84
CA GLN A 49 -5.90 19.21 0.54
C GLN A 49 -4.48 18.66 0.69
N ARG A 50 -4.33 17.64 1.53
CA ARG A 50 -3.02 17.00 1.78
C ARG A 50 -2.49 16.26 0.56
N PHE A 51 -1.17 16.35 0.35
CA PHE A 51 -0.45 15.60 -0.66
C PHE A 51 0.27 14.41 -0.04
N THR A 52 0.22 13.28 -0.75
CA THR A 52 0.96 12.06 -0.36
C THR A 52 2.45 12.21 -0.65
N ALA A 53 2.77 12.89 -1.77
CA ALA A 53 4.13 13.20 -2.17
C ALA A 53 4.17 14.54 -2.91
N ALA A 54 5.32 15.21 -2.87
CA ALA A 54 5.57 16.43 -3.63
C ALA A 54 6.95 16.35 -4.28
N PHE A 55 6.98 16.56 -5.61
CA PHE A 55 8.18 16.76 -6.38
C PHE A 55 8.41 18.26 -6.49
N LEU A 56 9.45 18.77 -5.87
CA LEU A 56 9.76 20.20 -5.78
C LEU A 56 11.06 20.52 -6.50
N ASP A 57 11.02 21.44 -7.45
CA ASP A 57 12.27 22.07 -7.88
C ASP A 57 12.82 22.97 -6.77
N ILE A 58 14.12 22.95 -6.58
CA ILE A 58 14.78 23.79 -5.58
C ILE A 58 14.89 25.24 -6.08
N TYR A 59 15.22 25.40 -7.35
CA TYR A 59 15.49 26.70 -7.96
C TYR A 59 14.24 27.19 -8.70
N MET A 60 13.42 27.97 -8.02
CA MET A 60 12.24 28.61 -8.57
C MET A 60 12.24 30.10 -8.27
N ASP A 61 11.59 30.88 -9.11
CA ASP A 61 11.32 32.29 -8.82
C ASP A 61 10.41 32.42 -7.60
N GLY A 62 10.66 33.41 -6.73
CA GLY A 62 9.91 33.63 -5.50
C GLY A 62 10.35 32.71 -4.36
N LEU A 63 9.42 31.92 -3.83
CA LEU A 63 9.72 30.98 -2.73
C LEU A 63 10.47 29.75 -3.26
N SER A 64 11.73 29.60 -2.83
CA SER A 64 12.51 28.42 -3.22
C SER A 64 11.85 27.11 -2.79
N GLY A 65 12.12 25.99 -3.53
CA GLY A 65 11.60 24.70 -3.14
C GLY A 65 12.07 24.25 -1.75
N MET A 66 13.26 24.67 -1.33
CA MET A 66 13.78 24.41 0.01
C MET A 66 12.97 25.13 1.10
N ASP A 67 12.63 26.40 0.87
CA ASP A 67 11.83 27.18 1.81
C ASP A 67 10.38 26.66 1.82
N ALA A 68 9.81 26.32 0.67
CA ALA A 68 8.51 25.67 0.57
C ALA A 68 8.47 24.36 1.37
N ALA A 69 9.54 23.55 1.28
CA ALA A 69 9.66 22.32 2.06
C ALA A 69 9.74 22.57 3.57
N ARG A 70 10.44 23.63 4.02
CA ARG A 70 10.49 24.03 5.43
C ARG A 70 9.12 24.44 5.95
N GLU A 71 8.38 25.23 5.16
CA GLU A 71 7.04 25.63 5.54
C GLU A 71 6.07 24.43 5.59
N LEU A 72 6.13 23.54 4.59
CA LEU A 72 5.34 22.31 4.58
C LEU A 72 5.59 21.49 5.86
N ARG A 73 6.83 21.32 6.27
CA ARG A 73 7.17 20.52 7.45
C ARG A 73 6.62 21.05 8.78
N LYS A 74 6.19 22.30 8.85
CA LYS A 74 5.49 22.85 10.01
C LYS A 74 4.08 22.31 10.16
N THR A 75 3.47 21.85 9.07
CA THR A 75 2.07 21.42 9.02
C THR A 75 1.90 19.96 8.59
N ASP A 76 2.84 19.42 7.82
CA ASP A 76 2.83 18.04 7.34
C ASP A 76 4.23 17.41 7.44
N ALA A 77 4.36 16.43 8.36
CA ALA A 77 5.57 15.64 8.53
C ALA A 77 5.64 14.43 7.60
N ASP A 78 4.49 13.97 7.08
CA ASP A 78 4.34 12.67 6.42
C ASP A 78 4.40 12.73 4.89
N CYS A 79 4.15 13.90 4.29
CA CYS A 79 4.29 14.10 2.85
C CYS A 79 5.70 13.70 2.37
N LEU A 80 5.80 12.79 1.39
CA LEU A 80 7.07 12.36 0.82
C LEU A 80 7.64 13.45 -0.08
N LEU A 81 8.66 14.17 0.39
CA LEU A 81 9.32 15.23 -0.38
C LEU A 81 10.40 14.67 -1.27
N VAL A 82 10.30 14.91 -2.56
CA VAL A 82 11.30 14.61 -3.57
C VAL A 82 11.77 15.92 -4.19
N PHE A 83 13.03 16.24 -4.05
CA PHE A 83 13.59 17.37 -4.76
C PHE A 83 14.00 16.98 -6.18
N THR A 84 13.61 17.82 -7.15
CA THR A 84 14.10 17.77 -8.53
C THR A 84 14.96 19.00 -8.75
N THR A 85 16.24 18.85 -9.10
CA THR A 85 17.16 19.99 -9.11
C THR A 85 18.30 19.79 -10.09
N THR A 86 18.88 20.88 -10.55
CA THR A 86 20.08 20.87 -11.40
C THR A 86 21.38 20.79 -10.61
N SER A 87 21.34 20.92 -9.26
CA SER A 87 22.52 20.89 -8.39
C SER A 87 22.31 20.03 -7.14
N THR A 88 23.38 19.48 -6.61
CA THR A 88 23.44 18.73 -5.34
C THR A 88 23.82 19.60 -4.14
N ASP A 89 24.04 20.90 -4.33
CA ASP A 89 24.57 21.80 -3.28
C ASP A 89 23.70 21.88 -2.03
N HIS A 90 22.40 21.67 -2.16
CA HIS A 90 21.43 21.67 -1.06
C HIS A 90 21.15 20.29 -0.45
N ALA A 91 21.89 19.25 -0.82
CA ALA A 91 21.66 17.89 -0.32
C ALA A 91 21.73 17.80 1.21
N LEU A 92 22.65 18.55 1.85
CA LEU A 92 22.76 18.60 3.31
C LEU A 92 21.56 19.29 3.98
N GLU A 93 21.00 20.32 3.34
CA GLU A 93 19.81 21.02 3.86
C GLU A 93 18.55 20.14 3.74
N GLY A 94 18.51 19.26 2.74
CA GLY A 94 17.42 18.29 2.56
C GLY A 94 17.23 17.34 3.76
N PHE A 95 18.30 17.02 4.49
CA PHE A 95 18.18 16.25 5.74
C PHE A 95 17.35 17.00 6.78
N GLN A 96 17.44 18.32 6.85
CA GLN A 96 16.69 19.12 7.83
C GLN A 96 15.17 19.09 7.56
N VAL A 97 14.78 19.02 6.28
CA VAL A 97 13.37 18.91 5.85
C VAL A 97 12.91 17.47 5.67
N ARG A 98 13.74 16.48 6.05
CA ARG A 98 13.46 15.06 5.88
C ARG A 98 13.02 14.75 4.45
N ALA A 99 13.81 15.19 3.48
CA ALA A 99 13.58 14.84 2.08
C ALA A 99 13.61 13.32 1.93
N PHE A 100 12.65 12.80 1.19
CA PHE A 100 12.59 11.39 0.88
C PHE A 100 13.66 11.01 -0.14
N HIS A 101 13.84 11.86 -1.17
CA HIS A 101 14.83 11.61 -2.23
C HIS A 101 15.24 12.91 -2.95
N TYR A 102 16.32 12.81 -3.71
CA TYR A 102 16.81 13.83 -4.65
C TYR A 102 16.92 13.24 -6.04
N LEU A 103 16.35 13.91 -7.04
CA LEU A 103 16.52 13.63 -8.46
C LEU A 103 17.31 14.77 -9.10
N VAL A 104 18.53 14.51 -9.52
CA VAL A 104 19.37 15.51 -10.19
C VAL A 104 19.06 15.52 -11.68
N LYS A 105 18.61 16.65 -12.20
CA LYS A 105 18.30 16.86 -13.62
C LYS A 105 19.56 16.89 -14.47
N PRO A 106 19.61 16.21 -15.61
CA PRO A 106 18.62 15.28 -16.14
C PRO A 106 18.71 13.90 -15.47
N PHE A 107 17.59 13.37 -14.99
CA PHE A 107 17.51 12.03 -14.41
C PHE A 107 16.91 11.01 -15.38
N SER A 108 17.37 9.76 -15.28
CA SER A 108 16.95 8.66 -16.14
C SER A 108 15.57 8.10 -15.77
N GLU A 109 14.97 7.31 -16.68
CA GLU A 109 13.77 6.55 -16.39
C GLU A 109 13.99 5.51 -15.28
N ALA A 110 15.19 4.94 -15.18
CA ALA A 110 15.53 3.95 -14.16
C ALA A 110 15.58 4.57 -12.75
N GLU A 111 16.15 5.78 -12.62
CA GLU A 111 16.19 6.51 -11.34
C GLU A 111 14.79 6.87 -10.88
N LEU A 112 13.93 7.41 -11.76
CA LEU A 112 12.54 7.70 -11.43
C LEU A 112 11.78 6.42 -11.07
N SER A 113 12.01 5.31 -11.79
CA SER A 113 11.40 4.02 -11.52
C SER A 113 11.75 3.50 -10.13
N GLY A 114 13.04 3.49 -9.77
CA GLY A 114 13.49 3.05 -8.45
C GLY A 114 12.90 3.88 -7.32
N LEU A 115 12.89 5.21 -7.48
CA LEU A 115 12.28 6.12 -6.51
C LEU A 115 10.79 5.84 -6.33
N LEU A 116 10.04 5.60 -7.41
CA LEU A 116 8.61 5.31 -7.31
C LEU A 116 8.35 3.96 -6.63
N ASP A 117 9.20 2.96 -6.84
CA ASP A 117 9.09 1.67 -6.14
C ASP A 117 9.29 1.85 -4.64
N GLU A 118 10.28 2.62 -4.21
CA GLU A 118 10.53 2.95 -2.81
C GLU A 118 9.40 3.80 -2.21
N MET A 119 8.90 4.79 -2.95
CA MET A 119 7.79 5.65 -2.54
C MET A 119 6.52 4.83 -2.32
N LEU A 120 6.14 3.98 -3.28
CA LEU A 120 4.96 3.13 -3.19
C LEU A 120 5.07 2.08 -2.07
N ALA A 121 6.28 1.62 -1.75
CA ALA A 121 6.52 0.70 -0.64
C ALA A 121 6.31 1.37 0.73
N LYS A 122 6.56 2.69 0.83
CA LYS A 122 6.33 3.47 2.08
C LYS A 122 4.88 3.89 2.29
N LEU A 123 4.10 3.96 1.22
CA LEU A 123 2.71 4.37 1.34
C LEU A 123 1.88 3.25 2.00
N PRO A 124 0.94 3.61 2.89
CA PRO A 124 -0.03 2.65 3.37
C PRO A 124 -0.76 2.06 2.16
N ARG A 125 -0.56 0.78 1.92
CA ARG A 125 -1.36 0.09 0.90
C ARG A 125 -2.82 0.15 1.36
N PRO A 126 -3.79 0.53 0.49
CA PRO A 126 -5.18 0.39 0.85
C PRO A 126 -5.40 -1.06 1.28
N GLU A 127 -5.83 -1.24 2.53
CA GLU A 127 -6.09 -2.58 3.03
C GLU A 127 -7.17 -3.22 2.16
N PRO A 128 -6.91 -4.40 1.60
CA PRO A 128 -7.91 -5.06 0.80
C PRO A 128 -9.14 -5.38 1.66
N VAL A 129 -10.30 -5.07 1.11
CA VAL A 129 -11.59 -5.24 1.79
C VAL A 129 -12.43 -6.24 1.02
N LEU A 130 -12.99 -7.22 1.73
CA LEU A 130 -14.01 -8.13 1.22
C LEU A 130 -15.40 -7.59 1.59
N THR A 131 -16.21 -7.31 0.59
CA THR A 131 -17.63 -7.01 0.84
C THR A 131 -18.43 -8.30 0.86
N VAL A 132 -19.10 -8.55 1.97
CA VAL A 132 -19.96 -9.74 2.19
C VAL A 132 -21.38 -9.32 2.55
N LYS A 133 -22.35 -10.08 2.08
CA LYS A 133 -23.75 -9.81 2.38
C LYS A 133 -24.24 -10.71 3.53
N VAL A 134 -24.53 -10.10 4.69
CA VAL A 134 -25.01 -10.78 5.89
C VAL A 134 -26.37 -10.18 6.27
N ASP A 135 -27.38 -11.01 6.37
CA ASP A 135 -28.76 -10.61 6.72
C ASP A 135 -29.30 -9.43 5.86
N GLY A 136 -28.93 -9.44 4.57
CA GLY A 136 -29.35 -8.41 3.61
C GLY A 136 -28.53 -7.12 3.61
N SER A 137 -27.58 -6.96 4.54
CA SER A 137 -26.71 -5.80 4.66
C SER A 137 -25.29 -6.10 4.12
N ASP A 138 -24.68 -5.13 3.44
CA ASP A 138 -23.31 -5.23 2.99
C ASP A 138 -22.36 -4.90 4.16
N ILE A 139 -21.48 -5.86 4.48
CA ILE A 139 -20.44 -5.71 5.51
C ILE A 139 -19.09 -5.67 4.81
N HIS A 140 -18.29 -4.67 5.13
CA HIS A 140 -16.93 -4.50 4.62
C HIS A 140 -15.92 -5.06 5.62
N LEU A 141 -15.29 -6.18 5.28
CA LEU A 141 -14.28 -6.85 6.11
C LEU A 141 -12.90 -6.58 5.54
N ARG A 142 -12.03 -5.98 6.31
CA ARG A 142 -10.60 -5.91 5.95
C ARG A 142 -10.02 -7.31 5.95
N TYR A 143 -9.16 -7.64 5.01
CA TYR A 143 -8.57 -8.97 4.89
C TYR A 143 -7.88 -9.41 6.19
N ARG A 144 -7.16 -8.51 6.85
CA ARG A 144 -6.51 -8.79 8.14
C ARG A 144 -7.47 -9.18 9.26
N ASP A 145 -8.73 -8.75 9.18
CA ASP A 145 -9.74 -9.06 10.18
C ASP A 145 -10.37 -10.45 10.00
N ILE A 146 -10.08 -11.13 8.89
CA ILE A 146 -10.56 -12.49 8.62
C ILE A 146 -9.55 -13.48 9.18
N ILE A 147 -9.95 -14.32 10.13
CA ILE A 147 -9.16 -15.43 10.66
C ILE A 147 -9.28 -16.64 9.74
N SER A 148 -10.50 -17.10 9.53
CA SER A 148 -10.84 -18.26 8.69
C SER A 148 -12.24 -18.14 8.16
N ALA A 149 -12.55 -18.89 7.10
CA ALA A 149 -13.91 -19.11 6.65
C ALA A 149 -14.14 -20.58 6.34
N GLU A 150 -15.27 -21.11 6.79
CA GLU A 150 -15.67 -22.50 6.63
C GLU A 150 -17.01 -22.59 5.94
N HIS A 151 -17.10 -23.39 4.88
CA HIS A 151 -18.32 -23.66 4.14
C HIS A 151 -18.93 -24.98 4.59
N PHE A 152 -20.11 -24.90 5.17
CA PHE A 152 -20.88 -26.08 5.57
C PHE A 152 -22.37 -25.85 5.27
N ALA A 153 -23.05 -26.84 4.70
CA ALA A 153 -24.48 -26.82 4.39
C ALA A 153 -24.94 -25.53 3.66
N HIS A 154 -24.20 -25.11 2.63
CA HIS A 154 -24.45 -23.90 1.83
C HIS A 154 -24.29 -22.56 2.58
N ILE A 155 -23.74 -22.59 3.78
CA ILE A 155 -23.43 -21.42 4.59
C ILE A 155 -21.93 -21.29 4.71
N ILE A 156 -21.41 -20.07 4.53
CA ILE A 156 -20.03 -19.72 4.83
C ILE A 156 -20.02 -19.01 6.17
N ASN A 157 -19.31 -19.57 7.12
CA ASN A 157 -19.06 -18.99 8.43
C ASN A 157 -17.69 -18.33 8.43
N ILE A 158 -17.63 -17.00 8.50
CA ILE A 158 -16.41 -16.20 8.52
C ILE A 158 -16.10 -15.86 9.96
N ARG A 159 -14.97 -16.31 10.47
CA ARG A 159 -14.46 -16.01 11.80
C ARG A 159 -13.55 -14.79 11.74
N THR A 160 -13.80 -13.83 12.60
CA THR A 160 -13.09 -12.53 12.59
C THR A 160 -12.26 -12.30 13.85
N THR A 161 -11.25 -11.45 13.76
CA THR A 161 -10.38 -11.04 14.88
C THR A 161 -11.14 -10.31 15.98
N ALA A 162 -12.31 -9.76 15.68
CA ALA A 162 -13.23 -9.17 16.68
C ALA A 162 -14.02 -10.23 17.49
N GLY A 163 -13.71 -11.52 17.34
CA GLY A 163 -14.41 -12.62 18.02
C GLY A 163 -15.82 -12.89 17.50
N LYS A 164 -16.20 -12.32 16.36
CA LYS A 164 -17.52 -12.52 15.74
C LYS A 164 -17.42 -13.57 14.63
N THR A 165 -18.51 -14.35 14.48
CA THR A 165 -18.70 -15.23 13.33
C THR A 165 -19.83 -14.66 12.48
N LEU A 166 -19.55 -14.38 11.21
CA LEU A 166 -20.52 -13.89 10.23
C LEU A 166 -20.93 -15.06 9.34
N ALA A 167 -22.25 -15.26 9.20
CA ALA A 167 -22.81 -16.32 8.38
C ALA A 167 -23.42 -15.73 7.10
N MET A 168 -23.05 -16.29 5.94
CA MET A 168 -23.59 -15.85 4.65
C MET A 168 -23.85 -17.02 3.70
N ARG A 169 -24.70 -16.81 2.72
CA ARG A 169 -24.99 -17.80 1.67
C ARG A 169 -24.33 -17.39 0.36
N GLN A 170 -23.30 -18.15 -0.02
CA GLN A 170 -22.62 -17.99 -1.30
C GLN A 170 -21.89 -19.29 -1.64
N SER A 171 -21.54 -19.51 -2.91
CA SER A 171 -20.65 -20.62 -3.24
C SER A 171 -19.24 -20.35 -2.71
N PHE A 172 -18.59 -21.38 -2.16
CA PHE A 172 -17.22 -21.26 -1.61
C PHE A 172 -16.22 -20.81 -2.67
N LYS A 173 -16.41 -21.23 -3.93
CA LYS A 173 -15.55 -20.80 -5.05
C LYS A 173 -15.65 -19.28 -5.26
N ALA A 174 -16.85 -18.73 -5.34
CA ALA A 174 -17.04 -17.29 -5.56
C ALA A 174 -16.54 -16.46 -4.36
N PHE A 175 -16.75 -16.96 -3.13
CA PHE A 175 -16.23 -16.32 -1.92
C PHE A 175 -14.70 -16.27 -1.88
N THR A 176 -14.02 -17.36 -2.25
CA THR A 176 -12.56 -17.44 -2.15
C THR A 176 -11.82 -16.82 -3.35
N GLU A 177 -12.49 -16.53 -4.45
CA GLU A 177 -11.88 -15.99 -5.67
C GLU A 177 -11.06 -14.69 -5.43
N PRO A 178 -11.61 -13.66 -4.74
CA PRO A 178 -10.83 -12.48 -4.42
C PRO A 178 -9.72 -12.76 -3.40
N LEU A 179 -9.96 -13.62 -2.41
CA LEU A 179 -9.01 -13.94 -1.34
C LEU A 179 -7.78 -14.70 -1.85
N LYS A 180 -7.94 -15.57 -2.84
CA LYS A 180 -6.83 -16.35 -3.44
C LYS A 180 -5.80 -15.50 -4.18
N LYS A 181 -6.14 -14.26 -4.51
CA LYS A 181 -5.20 -13.30 -5.12
C LYS A 181 -4.22 -12.73 -4.12
N ASP A 182 -4.54 -12.84 -2.83
CA ASP A 182 -3.68 -12.39 -1.74
C ASP A 182 -2.88 -13.58 -1.19
N PRO A 183 -1.54 -13.52 -1.17
CA PRO A 183 -0.68 -14.62 -0.74
C PRO A 183 -0.83 -14.99 0.73
N HIS A 184 -1.47 -14.15 1.55
CA HIS A 184 -1.73 -14.46 2.96
C HIS A 184 -2.86 -15.48 3.15
N PHE A 185 -3.70 -15.70 2.13
CA PHE A 185 -4.79 -16.67 2.24
C PHE A 185 -4.41 -18.05 1.70
N PHE A 186 -4.71 -19.07 2.47
CA PHE A 186 -4.48 -20.48 2.11
C PHE A 186 -5.76 -21.31 2.20
N VAL A 187 -6.08 -22.04 1.13
CA VAL A 187 -7.22 -22.98 1.09
C VAL A 187 -6.77 -24.31 1.70
N CYS A 188 -7.35 -24.63 2.85
CA CYS A 188 -6.99 -25.85 3.62
C CYS A 188 -7.67 -27.13 3.14
N GLY A 189 -8.73 -27.02 2.32
CA GLY A 189 -9.50 -28.13 1.80
C GLY A 189 -10.72 -27.68 1.02
N ARG A 190 -11.69 -28.59 0.77
CA ARG A 190 -12.83 -28.33 -0.11
C ARG A 190 -13.77 -27.20 0.35
N GLY A 191 -13.72 -26.80 1.60
CA GLY A 191 -14.63 -25.78 2.13
C GLY A 191 -14.00 -24.88 3.19
N THR A 192 -12.66 -24.82 3.27
CA THR A 192 -11.99 -24.07 4.34
C THR A 192 -10.85 -23.24 3.79
N ILE A 193 -10.81 -21.98 4.18
CA ILE A 193 -9.73 -21.02 3.87
C ILE A 193 -9.33 -20.31 5.16
N ILE A 194 -8.05 -20.03 5.31
CA ILE A 194 -7.49 -19.26 6.42
C ILE A 194 -6.72 -18.05 5.92
N ASN A 195 -6.55 -17.08 6.80
CA ASN A 195 -5.55 -16.02 6.64
C ASN A 195 -4.32 -16.35 7.50
N MET A 196 -3.18 -16.54 6.87
CA MET A 196 -1.91 -16.89 7.56
C MET A 196 -1.38 -15.74 8.44
N GLU A 197 -1.80 -14.49 8.24
CA GLU A 197 -1.50 -13.40 9.18
C GLU A 197 -2.04 -13.67 10.59
N ASN A 198 -3.15 -14.39 10.66
CA ASN A 198 -3.81 -14.79 11.90
C ASN A 198 -3.44 -16.24 12.33
N ALA A 199 -2.42 -16.84 11.73
CA ALA A 199 -1.89 -18.14 12.15
C ALA A 199 -0.68 -17.94 13.08
N ALA A 200 -0.73 -18.53 14.27
CA ALA A 200 0.36 -18.54 15.24
C ALA A 200 1.38 -19.62 14.91
N ASP A 201 0.91 -20.79 14.43
CA ASP A 201 1.78 -21.95 14.15
C ASP A 201 1.11 -22.95 13.20
N PHE A 202 1.91 -23.90 12.67
CA PHE A 202 1.43 -25.03 11.88
C PHE A 202 1.96 -26.35 12.47
N GLN A 203 1.10 -27.06 13.18
CA GLN A 203 1.43 -28.32 13.86
C GLN A 203 0.38 -29.40 13.61
N ALA A 204 0.81 -30.65 13.58
CA ALA A 204 -0.08 -31.83 13.48
C ALA A 204 -1.13 -31.70 12.37
N ALA A 205 -0.70 -31.27 11.18
CA ALA A 205 -1.55 -31.09 10.00
C ALA A 205 -2.67 -30.00 10.16
N ALA A 206 -2.50 -29.06 11.08
CA ALA A 206 -3.42 -27.97 11.31
C ALA A 206 -2.70 -26.64 11.51
N PHE A 207 -3.32 -25.54 11.05
CA PHE A 207 -2.95 -24.20 11.46
C PHE A 207 -3.53 -23.92 12.84
N CYS A 208 -2.70 -23.49 13.77
CA CYS A 208 -3.11 -22.96 15.07
C CYS A 208 -3.34 -21.47 14.91
N MET A 209 -4.59 -21.04 14.99
CA MET A 209 -4.96 -19.64 14.78
C MET A 209 -4.78 -18.81 16.06
N THR A 210 -4.64 -17.50 15.91
CA THR A 210 -4.43 -16.56 17.02
C THR A 210 -5.61 -16.48 18.01
N ASP A 211 -6.81 -16.90 17.58
CA ASP A 211 -8.00 -17.04 18.44
C ASP A 211 -8.05 -18.36 19.21
N GLY A 212 -6.98 -19.16 19.13
CA GLY A 212 -6.88 -20.50 19.76
C GLY A 212 -7.55 -21.62 18.97
N SER A 213 -8.22 -21.35 17.86
CA SER A 213 -8.82 -22.38 17.03
C SER A 213 -7.79 -23.16 16.21
N ARG A 214 -8.14 -24.38 15.80
CA ARG A 214 -7.34 -25.21 14.91
C ARG A 214 -8.07 -25.45 13.60
N VAL A 215 -7.39 -25.21 12.49
CA VAL A 215 -7.93 -25.46 11.15
C VAL A 215 -7.10 -26.55 10.48
N TYR A 216 -7.72 -27.71 10.29
CA TYR A 216 -7.06 -28.86 9.69
C TYR A 216 -6.91 -28.69 8.17
N VAL A 217 -5.78 -29.16 7.67
CA VAL A 217 -5.44 -29.17 6.24
C VAL A 217 -5.65 -30.57 5.68
N SER A 218 -6.26 -30.69 4.51
CA SER A 218 -6.41 -31.97 3.83
C SER A 218 -5.03 -32.60 3.51
N GLN A 219 -4.92 -33.93 3.54
CA GLN A 219 -3.65 -34.62 3.38
C GLN A 219 -2.91 -34.27 2.09
N GLU A 220 -3.65 -34.06 1.00
CA GLU A 220 -3.09 -33.69 -0.31
C GLU A 220 -2.46 -32.29 -0.31
N LEU A 221 -2.88 -31.40 0.60
CA LEU A 221 -2.41 -30.01 0.68
C LEU A 221 -1.34 -29.79 1.78
N LEU A 222 -1.00 -30.80 2.60
CA LEU A 222 -0.08 -30.64 3.73
C LEU A 222 1.30 -30.09 3.34
N LYS A 223 1.86 -30.60 2.23
CA LYS A 223 3.16 -30.13 1.74
C LYS A 223 3.10 -28.69 1.30
N ALA A 224 2.05 -28.31 0.55
CA ALA A 224 1.83 -26.94 0.08
C ALA A 224 1.56 -25.99 1.25
N ALA A 225 0.76 -26.39 2.24
CA ALA A 225 0.48 -25.59 3.42
C ALA A 225 1.74 -25.26 4.22
N ARG A 226 2.59 -26.26 4.45
CA ARG A 226 3.86 -26.06 5.15
C ARG A 226 4.79 -25.12 4.40
N GLN A 227 4.89 -25.29 3.09
CA GLN A 227 5.71 -24.44 2.24
C GLN A 227 5.19 -22.99 2.25
N ALA A 228 3.88 -22.78 2.03
CA ALA A 228 3.26 -21.46 2.03
C ALA A 228 3.46 -20.73 3.37
N PHE A 229 3.29 -21.44 4.49
CA PHE A 229 3.48 -20.85 5.81
C PHE A 229 4.94 -20.49 6.08
N MET A 230 5.90 -21.32 5.66
CA MET A 230 7.33 -20.99 5.78
C MET A 230 7.72 -19.78 4.94
N GLU A 231 7.23 -19.70 3.70
CA GLU A 231 7.45 -18.53 2.83
C GLU A 231 6.85 -17.25 3.44
N PHE A 232 5.64 -17.33 4.00
CA PHE A 232 5.00 -16.24 4.73
C PHE A 232 5.84 -15.76 5.91
N LEU A 233 6.35 -16.66 6.76
CA LEU A 233 7.19 -16.31 7.91
C LEU A 233 8.51 -15.65 7.48
N LEU A 234 9.14 -16.13 6.41
CA LEU A 234 10.37 -15.55 5.87
C LEU A 234 10.16 -14.14 5.32
N GLN A 235 9.02 -13.87 4.68
CA GLN A 235 8.67 -12.53 4.20
C GLN A 235 8.41 -11.57 5.37
N ARG A 236 7.71 -12.03 6.41
CA ARG A 236 7.42 -11.25 7.62
C ARG A 236 8.70 -10.85 8.39
N GLY A 237 9.70 -11.75 8.45
CA GLY A 237 10.98 -11.48 9.11
C GLY A 237 11.92 -10.53 8.35
N ARG A 238 11.63 -10.18 7.08
CA ARG A 238 12.41 -9.22 6.29
C ARG A 238 11.90 -7.78 6.36
N VAL A 239 10.73 -7.56 6.95
CA VAL A 239 10.04 -6.24 7.04
C VAL A 239 10.13 -5.66 8.46
N GLY A 240 10.87 -6.33 9.37
CA GLY A 240 11.11 -5.88 10.74
C GLY A 240 12.47 -5.20 10.92
#